data_a9b7421e06b0602127f89732c4e8e448
#
_entry.id   a9b7421e06b0602127f89732c4e8e448
#
_cell.length_a   1.000
_cell.length_b   1.000
_cell.length_c   1.000
_cell.angle_alpha   90.00
_cell.angle_beta   90.00
_cell.angle_gamma   90.00
#
_symmetry.space_group_name_H-M   'P 1'
#
loop_
_entity.id
_entity.type
_entity.pdbx_description
1 polymer ?
#
loop_
_entity_poly.entity_id
_entity_poly.type
_entity_poly.pdbx_seq_one_letter_code
_entity_poly.pdbx_strand_id
1 'polypeptide(L)'
;YKRQRIYQASTSELFGKVQEVPQSETTPFYPRSPYGVAKQYGFWITKNYRESYGMFAVNGILFNHESERRGETFVTRKITLAAARIAQGFQDKLYLGNLDARRDWGYAKDYIECMWLILQHDTPEDFVIATGEMHTVREFATLAFREVGITLCWEGQGVDEKGIDTQTGKVLVEVDPKYFRPAEVEQLLGDPTKAKTLLGWNPRQTSFEELVRIMACLLYTSPSPRD
;
A
#
# COMPACT_ATOMS: atom_id res chain seq x y z
N TYR A 1 -8.27 26.19 -22.37
CA TYR A 1 -7.25 25.35 -21.71
C TYR A 1 -7.03 25.68 -20.23
N LYS A 2 -7.19 26.96 -19.80
CA LYS A 2 -6.99 27.37 -18.39
C LYS A 2 -8.10 26.93 -17.41
N ARG A 3 -9.17 26.30 -17.86
CA ARG A 3 -10.30 25.85 -17.01
C ARG A 3 -10.20 24.39 -16.55
N GLN A 4 -9.26 23.60 -17.09
CA GLN A 4 -9.11 22.20 -16.72
C GLN A 4 -8.26 22.09 -15.46
N ARG A 5 -8.69 21.22 -14.54
CA ARG A 5 -7.92 20.84 -13.36
C ARG A 5 -7.20 19.52 -13.64
N ILE A 6 -5.92 19.48 -13.40
CA ILE A 6 -5.04 18.34 -13.73
C ILE A 6 -4.51 17.73 -12.43
N TYR A 7 -4.69 16.45 -12.29
CA TYR A 7 -4.12 15.65 -11.21
C TYR A 7 -3.00 14.75 -11.75
N GLN A 8 -1.81 14.89 -11.19
CA GLN A 8 -0.67 14.01 -11.44
C GLN A 8 -0.58 12.99 -10.32
N ALA A 9 -0.72 11.71 -10.65
CA ALA A 9 -0.46 10.63 -9.72
C ALA A 9 1.04 10.51 -9.49
N SER A 10 1.51 11.03 -8.37
CA SER A 10 2.86 10.85 -7.85
C SER A 10 2.92 9.63 -6.91
N THR A 11 4.02 9.39 -6.25
CA THR A 11 4.25 8.15 -5.49
C THR A 11 5.18 8.39 -4.31
N SER A 12 5.04 7.62 -3.23
CA SER A 12 5.99 7.58 -2.12
C SER A 12 7.41 7.14 -2.53
N GLU A 13 7.57 6.49 -3.70
CA GLU A 13 8.88 6.14 -4.26
C GLU A 13 9.75 7.36 -4.61
N LEU A 14 9.17 8.57 -4.64
CA LEU A 14 9.93 9.82 -4.74
C LEU A 14 10.87 10.00 -3.55
N PHE A 15 10.43 9.61 -2.36
CA PHE A 15 11.23 9.74 -1.14
C PHE A 15 12.44 8.79 -1.13
N GLY A 16 12.30 7.60 -1.72
CA GLY A 16 13.37 6.62 -1.94
C GLY A 16 14.21 6.41 -0.68
N LYS A 17 15.47 6.93 -0.66
CA LYS A 17 16.26 6.95 0.58
C LYS A 17 15.71 8.03 1.50
N VAL A 18 14.85 7.62 2.40
CA VAL A 18 14.07 8.48 3.30
C VAL A 18 14.97 9.43 4.08
N GLN A 19 14.64 10.73 4.04
CA GLN A 19 15.40 11.79 4.73
C GLN A 19 14.71 12.20 6.04
N GLU A 20 13.41 11.99 6.14
CA GLU A 20 12.57 12.33 7.30
C GLU A 20 11.49 11.27 7.50
N VAL A 21 11.05 11.07 8.74
CA VAL A 21 9.93 10.17 9.09
C VAL A 21 9.05 10.89 10.12
N PRO A 22 7.73 11.03 9.86
CA PRO A 22 7.01 10.70 8.63
C PRO A 22 7.36 11.64 7.46
N GLN A 23 7.06 11.21 6.22
CA GLN A 23 7.27 12.02 5.03
C GLN A 23 6.08 12.94 4.78
N SER A 24 6.37 14.23 4.56
CA SER A 24 5.42 15.27 4.22
C SER A 24 5.66 15.82 2.79
N GLU A 25 4.87 16.80 2.39
CA GLU A 25 5.01 17.49 1.09
C GLU A 25 6.33 18.26 0.95
N THR A 26 7.01 18.53 2.06
CA THR A 26 8.29 19.27 2.11
C THR A 26 9.51 18.38 2.26
N THR A 27 9.30 17.09 2.52
CA THR A 27 10.41 16.12 2.66
C THR A 27 11.18 16.00 1.35
N PRO A 28 12.53 16.12 1.38
CA PRO A 28 13.37 16.02 0.18
C PRO A 28 13.22 14.65 -0.52
N PHE A 29 13.16 14.67 -1.85
CA PHE A 29 13.12 13.46 -2.67
C PHE A 29 14.52 12.89 -2.88
N TYR A 30 14.63 11.55 -2.78
CA TYR A 30 15.85 10.81 -3.08
C TYR A 30 15.51 9.45 -3.72
N PRO A 31 14.97 9.44 -4.96
CA PRO A 31 14.51 8.20 -5.58
C PRO A 31 15.62 7.18 -5.76
N ARG A 32 15.29 5.89 -5.56
CA ARG A 32 16.23 4.76 -5.63
C ARG A 32 15.91 3.78 -6.76
N SER A 33 14.97 4.12 -7.63
CA SER A 33 14.56 3.30 -8.76
C SER A 33 14.36 4.14 -10.03
N PRO A 34 14.52 3.55 -11.24
CA PRO A 34 14.18 4.24 -12.49
C PRO A 34 12.72 4.72 -12.51
N TYR A 35 11.81 3.95 -11.90
CA TYR A 35 10.42 4.35 -11.72
C TYR A 35 10.29 5.62 -10.87
N GLY A 36 10.94 5.66 -9.70
CA GLY A 36 10.94 6.83 -8.81
C GLY A 36 11.49 8.08 -9.53
N VAL A 37 12.58 7.94 -10.29
CA VAL A 37 13.16 9.05 -11.08
C VAL A 37 12.18 9.55 -12.15
N ALA A 38 11.52 8.65 -12.88
CA ALA A 38 10.52 9.03 -13.88
C ALA A 38 9.32 9.75 -13.24
N LYS A 39 8.85 9.28 -12.10
CA LYS A 39 7.78 9.92 -11.33
C LYS A 39 8.21 11.29 -10.75
N GLN A 40 9.49 11.44 -10.38
CA GLN A 40 10.04 12.72 -9.94
C GLN A 40 10.03 13.75 -11.08
N TYR A 41 10.35 13.35 -12.30
CA TYR A 41 10.17 14.23 -13.45
C TYR A 41 8.71 14.68 -13.60
N GLY A 42 7.75 13.73 -13.52
CA GLY A 42 6.32 14.05 -13.57
C GLY A 42 5.87 15.01 -12.47
N PHE A 43 6.39 14.85 -11.26
CA PHE A 43 6.10 15.76 -10.15
C PHE A 43 6.58 17.19 -10.46
N TRP A 44 7.84 17.35 -10.84
CA TRP A 44 8.43 18.66 -11.06
C TRP A 44 7.89 19.36 -12.30
N ILE A 45 7.60 18.64 -13.39
CA ILE A 45 7.00 19.25 -14.57
C ILE A 45 5.59 19.78 -14.26
N THR A 46 4.80 19.05 -13.46
CA THR A 46 3.48 19.48 -13.00
C THR A 46 3.57 20.77 -12.18
N LYS A 47 4.50 20.80 -11.22
CA LYS A 47 4.75 22.00 -10.41
C LYS A 47 5.22 23.18 -11.25
N ASN A 48 6.13 22.95 -12.19
CA ASN A 48 6.62 23.98 -13.11
C ASN A 48 5.48 24.60 -13.94
N TYR A 49 4.60 23.79 -14.51
CA TYR A 49 3.46 24.30 -15.29
C TYR A 49 2.45 25.06 -14.43
N ARG A 50 2.24 24.63 -13.20
CA ARG A 50 1.44 25.40 -12.23
C ARG A 50 2.01 26.78 -11.98
N GLU A 51 3.30 26.88 -11.67
CA GLU A 51 3.97 28.13 -11.30
C GLU A 51 4.19 29.05 -12.50
N SER A 52 4.60 28.49 -13.66
CA SER A 52 4.94 29.29 -14.83
C SER A 52 3.73 29.75 -15.65
N TYR A 53 2.66 28.96 -15.69
CA TYR A 53 1.52 29.20 -16.58
C TYR A 53 0.19 29.41 -15.86
N GLY A 54 0.20 29.37 -14.52
CA GLY A 54 -1.02 29.52 -13.72
C GLY A 54 -2.03 28.40 -13.96
N MET A 55 -1.57 27.20 -14.30
CA MET A 55 -2.44 26.03 -14.48
C MET A 55 -2.89 25.49 -13.14
N PHE A 56 -4.14 25.04 -13.06
CA PHE A 56 -4.56 24.23 -11.93
C PHE A 56 -4.02 22.80 -12.12
N ALA A 57 -2.79 22.58 -11.70
CA ALA A 57 -2.08 21.31 -11.81
C ALA A 57 -1.52 20.92 -10.46
N VAL A 58 -1.88 19.74 -9.95
CA VAL A 58 -1.60 19.26 -8.60
C VAL A 58 -0.97 17.87 -8.61
N ASN A 59 -0.15 17.58 -7.59
CA ASN A 59 0.37 16.24 -7.36
C ASN A 59 -0.27 15.61 -6.13
N GLY A 60 -0.72 14.37 -6.24
CA GLY A 60 -0.99 13.53 -5.09
C GLY A 60 0.17 12.55 -4.90
N ILE A 61 0.89 12.65 -3.78
CA ILE A 61 1.99 11.75 -3.43
C ILE A 61 1.39 10.53 -2.74
N LEU A 62 1.08 9.52 -3.54
CA LEU A 62 0.37 8.34 -3.10
C LEU A 62 1.29 7.35 -2.39
N PHE A 63 0.91 6.98 -1.18
CA PHE A 63 1.44 5.82 -0.50
C PHE A 63 0.75 4.54 -0.98
N ASN A 64 1.10 3.37 -0.43
CA ASN A 64 0.54 2.11 -0.92
C ASN A 64 -0.97 2.08 -0.72
N HIS A 65 -1.69 1.85 -1.78
CA HIS A 65 -3.14 1.77 -1.76
C HIS A 65 -3.59 0.48 -2.42
N GLU A 66 -4.38 -0.26 -1.69
CA GLU A 66 -4.73 -1.65 -1.96
C GLU A 66 -6.22 -1.78 -2.21
N SER A 67 -6.59 -2.82 -2.91
CA SER A 67 -7.98 -3.19 -3.10
C SER A 67 -8.10 -4.68 -3.46
N GLU A 68 -9.32 -5.17 -3.50
CA GLU A 68 -9.67 -6.48 -4.03
C GLU A 68 -9.24 -6.72 -5.49
N ARG A 69 -8.94 -5.64 -6.22
CA ARG A 69 -8.48 -5.67 -7.63
C ARG A 69 -6.98 -5.41 -7.78
N ARG A 70 -6.23 -5.43 -6.68
CA ARG A 70 -4.77 -5.25 -6.72
C ARG A 70 -4.13 -6.33 -7.60
N GLY A 71 -3.08 -5.98 -8.34
CA GLY A 71 -2.34 -6.94 -9.16
C GLY A 71 -1.77 -8.10 -8.32
N GLU A 72 -1.82 -9.32 -8.83
CA GLU A 72 -1.47 -10.55 -8.10
C GLU A 72 0.01 -10.65 -7.69
N THR A 73 0.88 -9.88 -8.35
CA THR A 73 2.31 -9.82 -8.04
C THR A 73 2.63 -9.00 -6.78
N PHE A 74 1.68 -8.19 -6.30
CA PHE A 74 1.84 -7.41 -5.07
C PHE A 74 1.61 -8.27 -3.84
N VAL A 75 2.40 -8.02 -2.78
CA VAL A 75 2.43 -8.85 -1.57
C VAL A 75 1.06 -9.01 -0.91
N THR A 76 0.28 -7.95 -0.82
CA THR A 76 -1.06 -7.96 -0.22
C THR A 76 -2.02 -8.89 -0.96
N ARG A 77 -2.07 -8.76 -2.29
CA ARG A 77 -2.90 -9.62 -3.13
C ARG A 77 -2.40 -11.06 -3.16
N LYS A 78 -1.07 -11.26 -3.22
CA LYS A 78 -0.46 -12.59 -3.12
C LYS A 78 -0.86 -13.30 -1.83
N ILE A 79 -0.88 -12.58 -0.70
CA ILE A 79 -1.28 -13.15 0.61
C ILE A 79 -2.77 -13.53 0.60
N THR A 80 -3.66 -12.63 0.20
CA THR A 80 -5.10 -12.90 0.23
C THR A 80 -5.51 -14.02 -0.72
N LEU A 81 -4.92 -14.08 -1.93
CA LEU A 81 -5.11 -15.18 -2.87
C LEU A 81 -4.64 -16.52 -2.29
N ALA A 82 -3.45 -16.54 -1.70
CA ALA A 82 -2.92 -17.77 -1.10
C ALA A 82 -3.76 -18.23 0.08
N ALA A 83 -4.17 -17.33 0.98
CA ALA A 83 -5.03 -17.66 2.10
C ALA A 83 -6.35 -18.31 1.63
N ALA A 84 -7.01 -17.72 0.63
CA ALA A 84 -8.24 -18.28 0.06
C ALA A 84 -8.02 -19.64 -0.62
N ARG A 85 -6.94 -19.81 -1.40
CA ARG A 85 -6.60 -21.07 -2.06
C ARG A 85 -6.21 -22.17 -1.08
N ILE A 86 -5.48 -21.84 -0.02
CA ILE A 86 -5.10 -22.79 1.05
C ILE A 86 -6.33 -23.26 1.80
N ALA A 87 -7.23 -22.35 2.17
CA ALA A 87 -8.48 -22.70 2.85
C ALA A 87 -9.37 -23.63 2.00
N GLN A 88 -9.31 -23.50 0.68
CA GLN A 88 -10.07 -24.35 -0.26
C GLN A 88 -9.30 -25.62 -0.70
N GLY A 89 -8.07 -25.83 -0.24
CA GLY A 89 -7.24 -26.98 -0.59
C GLY A 89 -6.60 -26.93 -1.98
N PHE A 90 -6.56 -25.78 -2.61
CA PHE A 90 -5.92 -25.60 -3.94
C PHE A 90 -4.44 -25.22 -3.88
N GLN A 91 -3.94 -24.92 -2.69
CA GLN A 91 -2.55 -24.54 -2.46
C GLN A 91 -2.11 -25.03 -1.10
N ASP A 92 -0.86 -25.53 -0.98
CA ASP A 92 -0.35 -26.06 0.28
C ASP A 92 0.33 -24.99 1.14
N LYS A 93 1.10 -24.08 0.52
CA LYS A 93 1.91 -23.09 1.23
C LYS A 93 1.97 -21.75 0.52
N LEU A 94 2.19 -20.71 1.31
CA LEU A 94 2.52 -19.35 0.86
C LEU A 94 4.00 -19.07 1.15
N TYR A 95 4.74 -18.60 0.14
CA TYR A 95 6.13 -18.18 0.28
C TYR A 95 6.23 -16.65 0.24
N LEU A 96 6.81 -16.06 1.30
CA LEU A 96 6.99 -14.61 1.45
C LEU A 96 8.48 -14.25 1.58
N GLY A 97 8.77 -12.95 1.53
CA GLY A 97 10.09 -12.41 1.86
C GLY A 97 10.17 -11.99 3.33
N ASN A 98 10.69 -10.78 3.57
CA ASN A 98 10.83 -10.24 4.93
C ASN A 98 9.45 -9.95 5.55
N LEU A 99 9.09 -10.70 6.59
CA LEU A 99 7.82 -10.57 7.30
C LEU A 99 7.75 -9.33 8.19
N ASP A 100 8.90 -8.75 8.58
CA ASP A 100 8.98 -7.52 9.37
C ASP A 100 8.94 -6.26 8.53
N ALA A 101 8.95 -6.39 7.20
CA ALA A 101 8.81 -5.24 6.30
C ALA A 101 7.51 -4.49 6.59
N ARG A 102 7.62 -3.17 6.80
CA ARG A 102 6.50 -2.31 7.17
C ARG A 102 6.09 -1.43 6.00
N ARG A 103 4.78 -1.25 5.84
CA ARG A 103 4.21 -0.37 4.81
C ARG A 103 2.99 0.37 5.36
N ASP A 104 2.79 1.57 4.86
CA ASP A 104 1.54 2.33 5.01
C ASP A 104 0.59 1.85 3.91
N TRP A 105 -0.40 1.04 4.28
CA TRP A 105 -1.41 0.51 3.37
C TRP A 105 -2.77 1.13 3.64
N GLY A 106 -3.33 1.80 2.63
CA GLY A 106 -4.70 2.31 2.66
C GLY A 106 -5.60 1.66 1.62
N TYR A 107 -6.90 1.94 1.70
CA TYR A 107 -7.87 1.45 0.73
C TYR A 107 -7.93 2.37 -0.49
N ALA A 108 -7.81 1.80 -1.67
CA ALA A 108 -7.76 2.58 -2.93
C ALA A 108 -8.99 3.47 -3.14
N LYS A 109 -10.17 3.08 -2.66
CA LYS A 109 -11.39 3.89 -2.77
C LYS A 109 -11.28 5.18 -1.94
N ASP A 110 -10.74 5.11 -0.73
CA ASP A 110 -10.54 6.28 0.13
C ASP A 110 -9.51 7.24 -0.50
N TYR A 111 -8.49 6.70 -1.15
CA TYR A 111 -7.48 7.49 -1.87
C TYR A 111 -8.06 8.20 -3.09
N ILE A 112 -8.97 7.56 -3.82
CA ILE A 112 -9.68 8.20 -4.96
C ILE A 112 -10.55 9.35 -4.47
N GLU A 113 -11.20 9.21 -3.33
CA GLU A 113 -11.93 10.32 -2.70
C GLU A 113 -11.01 11.52 -2.43
N CYS A 114 -9.82 11.28 -1.86
CA CYS A 114 -8.82 12.33 -1.66
C CYS A 114 -8.40 12.98 -2.98
N MET A 115 -8.15 12.19 -4.04
CA MET A 115 -7.82 12.73 -5.36
C MET A 115 -8.91 13.66 -5.88
N TRP A 116 -10.18 13.30 -5.68
CA TRP A 116 -11.32 14.13 -6.06
C TRP A 116 -11.36 15.41 -5.24
N LEU A 117 -11.20 15.34 -3.91
CA LEU A 117 -11.18 16.50 -3.00
C LEU A 117 -10.06 17.48 -3.37
N ILE A 118 -8.86 16.99 -3.69
CA ILE A 118 -7.73 17.82 -4.17
C ILE A 118 -8.14 18.62 -5.41
N LEU A 119 -8.86 17.99 -6.33
CA LEU A 119 -9.34 18.68 -7.54
C LEU A 119 -10.51 19.63 -7.27
N GLN A 120 -11.19 19.54 -6.12
CA GLN A 120 -12.23 20.50 -5.72
C GLN A 120 -11.67 21.67 -4.90
N HIS A 121 -10.46 21.56 -4.39
CA HIS A 121 -9.81 22.60 -3.61
C HIS A 121 -9.62 23.89 -4.42
N ASP A 122 -9.68 25.05 -3.77
CA ASP A 122 -9.63 26.35 -4.46
C ASP A 122 -8.23 26.70 -4.99
N THR A 123 -7.20 26.24 -4.29
CA THR A 123 -5.79 26.48 -4.64
C THR A 123 -5.11 25.21 -5.13
N PRO A 124 -4.29 25.27 -6.20
CA PRO A 124 -3.55 24.12 -6.68
C PRO A 124 -2.33 23.84 -5.79
N GLU A 125 -2.43 22.81 -4.97
CA GLU A 125 -1.37 22.38 -4.05
C GLU A 125 -1.06 20.90 -4.19
N ASP A 126 0.11 20.48 -3.68
CA ASP A 126 0.51 19.08 -3.62
C ASP A 126 0.14 18.49 -2.26
N PHE A 127 -0.26 17.21 -2.24
CA PHE A 127 -0.73 16.53 -1.03
C PHE A 127 -0.12 15.14 -0.90
N VAL A 128 0.31 14.79 0.31
CA VAL A 128 0.59 13.42 0.70
C VAL A 128 -0.73 12.69 0.96
N ILE A 129 -0.90 11.55 0.31
CA ILE A 129 -2.07 10.68 0.49
C ILE A 129 -1.58 9.36 1.10
N ALA A 130 -1.78 9.22 2.41
CA ALA A 130 -1.30 8.14 3.24
C ALA A 130 -2.25 7.89 4.41
N THR A 131 -2.18 6.73 5.06
CA THR A 131 -2.98 6.48 6.27
C THR A 131 -2.34 7.10 7.51
N GLY A 132 -1.02 7.25 7.52
CA GLY A 132 -0.24 7.65 8.69
C GLY A 132 0.02 6.51 9.66
N GLU A 133 -0.20 5.26 9.23
CA GLU A 133 0.06 4.04 10.02
C GLU A 133 0.85 3.03 9.19
N MET A 134 1.70 2.26 9.88
CA MET A 134 2.46 1.19 9.23
C MET A 134 2.14 -0.15 9.87
N HIS A 135 1.95 -1.15 9.01
CA HIS A 135 1.74 -2.53 9.39
C HIS A 135 2.80 -3.44 8.77
N THR A 136 3.09 -4.55 9.43
CA THR A 136 4.04 -5.54 8.93
C THR A 136 3.37 -6.51 7.95
N VAL A 137 4.18 -7.13 7.10
CA VAL A 137 3.71 -8.23 6.23
C VAL A 137 3.16 -9.39 7.06
N ARG A 138 3.76 -9.66 8.24
CA ARG A 138 3.28 -10.67 9.18
C ARG A 138 1.87 -10.35 9.69
N GLU A 139 1.62 -9.11 10.12
CA GLU A 139 0.29 -8.67 10.57
C GLU A 139 -0.75 -8.85 9.46
N PHE A 140 -0.42 -8.41 8.24
CA PHE A 140 -1.30 -8.58 7.09
C PHE A 140 -1.62 -10.06 6.81
N ALA A 141 -0.61 -10.94 6.81
CA ALA A 141 -0.81 -12.37 6.61
C ALA A 141 -1.66 -12.99 7.73
N THR A 142 -1.39 -12.65 8.98
CA THR A 142 -2.15 -13.16 10.14
C THR A 142 -3.63 -12.81 10.01
N LEU A 143 -3.93 -11.55 9.67
CA LEU A 143 -5.31 -11.11 9.48
C LEU A 143 -5.97 -11.80 8.27
N ALA A 144 -5.27 -11.89 7.13
CA ALA A 144 -5.81 -12.50 5.92
C ALA A 144 -6.17 -13.98 6.13
N PHE A 145 -5.33 -14.74 6.83
CA PHE A 145 -5.62 -16.14 7.16
C PHE A 145 -6.77 -16.26 8.17
N ARG A 146 -6.87 -15.35 9.13
CA ARG A 146 -7.99 -15.31 10.08
C ARG A 146 -9.34 -15.11 9.37
N GLU A 147 -9.39 -14.29 8.33
CA GLU A 147 -10.61 -14.05 7.55
C GLU A 147 -11.13 -15.30 6.80
N VAL A 148 -10.26 -16.28 6.55
CA VAL A 148 -10.63 -17.57 5.94
C VAL A 148 -10.73 -18.72 6.96
N GLY A 149 -10.78 -18.40 8.27
CA GLY A 149 -10.96 -19.36 9.36
C GLY A 149 -9.70 -20.08 9.81
N ILE A 150 -8.52 -19.63 9.41
CA ILE A 150 -7.23 -20.21 9.78
C ILE A 150 -6.52 -19.29 10.78
N THR A 151 -6.13 -19.82 11.94
CA THR A 151 -5.36 -19.08 12.95
C THR A 151 -3.89 -19.45 12.86
N LEU A 152 -3.04 -18.50 12.50
CA LEU A 152 -1.61 -18.68 12.42
C LEU A 152 -0.92 -18.39 13.77
N CYS A 153 0.02 -19.25 14.18
CA CYS A 153 1.10 -18.91 15.09
C CYS A 153 2.43 -18.85 14.33
N TRP A 154 3.34 -18.02 14.80
CA TRP A 154 4.63 -17.78 14.16
C TRP A 154 5.75 -18.38 15.00
N GLU A 155 6.62 -19.17 14.37
CA GLU A 155 7.77 -19.80 14.98
C GLU A 155 9.03 -19.55 14.16
N GLY A 156 10.18 -19.41 14.83
CA GLY A 156 11.45 -19.07 14.19
C GLY A 156 11.65 -17.57 14.01
N GLN A 157 12.69 -17.19 13.29
CA GLN A 157 13.05 -15.79 13.01
C GLN A 157 13.70 -15.66 11.63
N GLY A 158 13.52 -14.52 10.98
CA GLY A 158 14.15 -14.20 9.70
C GLY A 158 13.77 -15.18 8.60
N VAL A 159 14.76 -15.83 8.00
CA VAL A 159 14.52 -16.80 6.90
C VAL A 159 13.97 -18.15 7.36
N ASP A 160 14.12 -18.47 8.65
CA ASP A 160 13.62 -19.72 9.24
C ASP A 160 12.21 -19.57 9.84
N GLU A 161 11.63 -18.39 9.75
CA GLU A 161 10.32 -18.09 10.31
C GLU A 161 9.20 -18.78 9.51
N LYS A 162 8.23 -19.35 10.24
CA LYS A 162 7.13 -20.13 9.71
C LYS A 162 5.81 -19.71 10.34
N GLY A 163 4.77 -19.60 9.52
CA GLY A 163 3.39 -19.47 9.96
C GLY A 163 2.71 -20.84 9.99
N ILE A 164 2.28 -21.26 11.17
CA ILE A 164 1.74 -22.59 11.45
C ILE A 164 0.27 -22.45 11.81
N ASP A 165 -0.58 -23.25 11.18
CA ASP A 165 -1.98 -23.34 11.58
C ASP A 165 -2.09 -23.99 12.96
N THR A 166 -2.68 -23.27 13.91
CA THR A 166 -2.84 -23.72 15.29
C THR A 166 -3.77 -24.93 15.45
N GLN A 167 -4.64 -25.18 14.50
CA GLN A 167 -5.60 -26.30 14.56
C GLN A 167 -5.00 -27.60 14.01
N THR A 168 -4.26 -27.50 12.91
CA THR A 168 -3.76 -28.69 12.20
C THR A 168 -2.27 -28.96 12.43
N GLY A 169 -1.52 -27.98 12.95
CA GLY A 169 -0.06 -28.04 13.09
C GLY A 169 0.68 -27.97 11.75
N LYS A 170 0.00 -27.67 10.64
CA LYS A 170 0.61 -27.57 9.32
C LYS A 170 1.31 -26.23 9.13
N VAL A 171 2.50 -26.27 8.53
CA VAL A 171 3.19 -25.04 8.07
C VAL A 171 2.52 -24.54 6.81
N LEU A 172 1.90 -23.38 6.87
CA LEU A 172 1.19 -22.75 5.77
C LEU A 172 1.92 -21.56 5.17
N VAL A 173 2.79 -20.90 5.93
CA VAL A 173 3.61 -19.78 5.44
C VAL A 173 5.09 -20.08 5.73
N GLU A 174 5.93 -19.85 4.74
CA GLU A 174 7.39 -19.95 4.87
C GLU A 174 8.07 -18.72 4.24
N VAL A 175 9.24 -18.38 4.76
CA VAL A 175 10.10 -17.37 4.16
C VAL A 175 10.97 -18.03 3.09
N ASP A 176 10.89 -17.52 1.86
CA ASP A 176 11.77 -17.94 0.77
C ASP A 176 12.98 -16.99 0.71
N PRO A 177 14.22 -17.50 0.92
CA PRO A 177 15.44 -16.68 0.84
C PRO A 177 15.57 -15.87 -0.45
N LYS A 178 15.00 -16.36 -1.56
CA LYS A 178 14.98 -15.65 -2.85
C LYS A 178 14.24 -14.31 -2.78
N TYR A 179 13.23 -14.20 -1.93
CA TYR A 179 12.43 -12.99 -1.74
C TYR A 179 12.85 -12.21 -0.50
N PHE A 180 13.73 -12.77 0.33
CA PHE A 180 14.19 -12.13 1.56
C PHE A 180 15.22 -11.03 1.24
N ARG A 181 14.87 -9.79 1.54
CA ARG A 181 15.78 -8.64 1.44
C ARG A 181 16.03 -8.10 2.85
N PRO A 182 17.18 -8.40 3.46
CA PRO A 182 17.46 -7.95 4.84
C PRO A 182 17.56 -6.42 4.97
N ALA A 183 17.82 -5.74 3.86
CA ALA A 183 17.94 -4.27 3.78
C ALA A 183 16.71 -3.60 3.13
N GLU A 184 15.51 -4.11 3.33
CA GLU A 184 14.28 -3.35 3.05
C GLU A 184 14.09 -2.29 4.12
N VAL A 185 14.77 -1.17 3.94
CA VAL A 185 15.15 -0.30 5.06
C VAL A 185 14.35 0.98 5.13
N GLU A 186 13.47 1.28 4.24
CA GLU A 186 12.95 2.63 4.30
C GLU A 186 11.52 2.62 4.81
N GLN A 187 11.36 3.25 5.99
CA GLN A 187 10.05 3.48 6.60
C GLN A 187 9.30 4.52 5.78
N LEU A 188 8.61 4.05 4.75
CA LEU A 188 7.70 4.88 3.98
C LEU A 188 6.41 5.04 4.80
N LEU A 189 6.43 6.04 5.68
CA LEU A 189 5.31 6.48 6.51
C LEU A 189 4.91 7.89 6.10
N GLY A 190 3.74 8.05 5.50
CA GLY A 190 3.26 9.36 5.05
C GLY A 190 2.62 10.16 6.19
N ASP A 191 2.78 11.48 6.14
CA ASP A 191 2.05 12.41 7.00
C ASP A 191 0.83 12.97 6.24
N PRO A 192 -0.39 12.51 6.55
CA PRO A 192 -1.61 12.98 5.89
C PRO A 192 -2.17 14.28 6.48
N THR A 193 -1.46 14.94 7.38
CA THR A 193 -1.98 16.08 8.15
C THR A 193 -2.51 17.19 7.26
N LYS A 194 -1.82 17.52 6.18
CA LYS A 194 -2.26 18.56 5.23
C LYS A 194 -3.58 18.18 4.54
N ALA A 195 -3.70 16.95 4.04
CA ALA A 195 -4.93 16.49 3.41
C ALA A 195 -6.10 16.45 4.42
N LYS A 196 -5.86 16.02 5.66
CA LYS A 196 -6.86 16.04 6.74
C LYS A 196 -7.35 17.46 7.05
N THR A 197 -6.42 18.39 7.19
CA THR A 197 -6.76 19.75 7.68
C THR A 197 -7.37 20.63 6.59
N LEU A 198 -6.86 20.57 5.36
CA LEU A 198 -7.32 21.45 4.28
C LEU A 198 -8.47 20.85 3.47
N LEU A 199 -8.53 19.54 3.33
CA LEU A 199 -9.56 18.88 2.53
C LEU A 199 -10.66 18.21 3.36
N GLY A 200 -10.48 18.12 4.68
CA GLY A 200 -11.39 17.36 5.56
C GLY A 200 -11.37 15.85 5.28
N TRP A 201 -10.34 15.36 4.58
CA TRP A 201 -10.24 13.95 4.23
C TRP A 201 -9.93 13.08 5.45
N ASN A 202 -10.62 11.94 5.56
CA ASN A 202 -10.33 10.94 6.57
C ASN A 202 -9.45 9.82 5.99
N PRO A 203 -8.13 9.77 6.29
CA PRO A 203 -7.22 8.79 5.72
C PRO A 203 -7.48 7.34 6.19
N ARG A 204 -8.31 7.17 7.22
CA ARG A 204 -8.65 5.88 7.84
C ARG A 204 -10.17 5.66 7.87
N GLN A 205 -10.85 6.07 6.82
CA GLN A 205 -12.27 5.77 6.64
C GLN A 205 -12.48 4.25 6.60
N THR A 206 -11.56 3.54 5.92
CA THR A 206 -11.41 2.08 5.97
C THR A 206 -10.21 1.75 6.86
N SER A 207 -10.42 1.00 7.95
CA SER A 207 -9.33 0.54 8.82
C SER A 207 -8.45 -0.50 8.12
N PHE A 208 -7.26 -0.76 8.68
CA PHE A 208 -6.37 -1.80 8.16
C PHE A 208 -7.02 -3.19 8.19
N GLU A 209 -7.68 -3.55 9.29
CA GLU A 209 -8.40 -4.83 9.41
C GLU A 209 -9.52 -4.94 8.39
N GLU A 210 -10.29 -3.87 8.20
CA GLU A 210 -11.37 -3.83 7.20
C GLU A 210 -10.83 -3.95 5.78
N LEU A 211 -9.70 -3.32 5.46
CA LEU A 211 -9.02 -3.47 4.17
C LEU A 211 -8.64 -4.93 3.92
N VAL A 212 -8.01 -5.60 4.89
CA VAL A 212 -7.64 -7.01 4.78
C VAL A 212 -8.89 -7.88 4.58
N ARG A 213 -9.96 -7.62 5.34
CA ARG A 213 -11.23 -8.31 5.22
C ARG A 213 -11.84 -8.17 3.82
N ILE A 214 -11.92 -6.95 3.29
CA ILE A 214 -12.43 -6.67 1.94
C ILE A 214 -11.63 -7.47 0.89
N MET A 215 -10.30 -7.46 0.99
CA MET A 215 -9.43 -8.14 0.04
C MET A 215 -9.51 -9.68 0.12
N ALA A 216 -9.72 -10.24 1.32
CA ALA A 216 -9.82 -11.67 1.54
C ALA A 216 -11.21 -12.20 1.18
N CYS A 217 -12.30 -11.53 1.62
CA CYS A 217 -13.68 -11.99 1.43
C CYS A 217 -14.08 -12.11 -0.03
N LEU A 218 -13.69 -11.15 -0.89
CA LEU A 218 -14.03 -11.21 -2.31
C LEU A 218 -13.48 -12.48 -2.97
N LEU A 219 -12.33 -12.95 -2.56
CA LEU A 219 -11.65 -14.12 -3.12
C LEU A 219 -12.27 -15.43 -2.64
N TYR A 220 -12.74 -15.42 -1.39
CA TYR A 220 -13.37 -16.60 -0.79
C TYR A 220 -14.81 -16.81 -1.31
N THR A 221 -15.48 -15.71 -1.67
CA THR A 221 -16.89 -15.72 -2.11
C THR A 221 -17.08 -15.60 -3.62
N SER A 222 -16.02 -15.27 -4.38
CA SER A 222 -16.12 -15.20 -5.85
C SER A 222 -16.25 -16.60 -6.44
N PRO A 223 -17.19 -16.81 -7.38
CA PRO A 223 -17.26 -18.06 -8.14
C PRO A 223 -15.93 -18.30 -8.86
N SER A 224 -15.56 -19.57 -8.97
CA SER A 224 -14.36 -19.99 -9.71
C SER A 224 -14.41 -19.43 -11.13
N PRO A 225 -13.28 -18.98 -11.72
CA PRO A 225 -13.25 -18.56 -13.13
C PRO A 225 -13.64 -19.66 -14.12
N ARG A 226 -14.07 -20.82 -13.64
CA ARG A 226 -14.50 -21.97 -14.46
C ARG A 226 -16.03 -22.17 -14.46
N ASP A 227 -16.79 -21.32 -13.77
CA ASP A 227 -18.25 -21.37 -13.74
C ASP A 227 -18.86 -20.34 -14.70
#